data_f88e2c2c589ab5a108b625a9480c1364
#
_entry.id   f88e2c2c589ab5a108b625a9480c1364
#
_cell.length_a   1.000
_cell.length_b   1.000
_cell.length_c   1.000
_cell.angle_alpha   90.00
_cell.angle_beta   90.00
_cell.angle_gamma   90.00
#
_symmetry.space_group_name_H-M   'P 1'
#
loop_
_entity.id
_entity.type
_entity.pdbx_description
1 polymer ?
#
loop_
_entity_poly.entity_id
_entity_poly.type
_entity_poly.pdbx_seq_one_letter_code
_entity_poly.pdbx_strand_id
1 'polypeptide(L)'
;MQTIITLPIKARARAHRFYLDALGLEPVGEPGKDGIPEPLQFKLGTGVSLMLIPRTGFGWVLGDQPAAKAGLSECLLQCSCDEDGEVDEIFERAEKAGATMVLRPEKKSWGYTGSFTDPDGHLWVVTNAEPW
;
A
#
# COMPACT_ATOMS: atom_id res chain seq x y z
N MET A 1 -5.36 14.23 -16.29
CA MET A 1 -5.22 12.75 -16.31
C MET A 1 -5.14 12.23 -14.89
N GLN A 2 -5.82 11.15 -14.62
CA GLN A 2 -5.76 10.42 -13.35
C GLN A 2 -4.99 9.12 -13.57
N THR A 3 -4.13 8.76 -12.63
CA THR A 3 -3.42 7.48 -12.68
C THR A 3 -3.91 6.61 -11.53
N ILE A 4 -4.25 5.38 -11.83
CA ILE A 4 -4.69 4.43 -10.81
C ILE A 4 -3.72 3.25 -10.82
N ILE A 5 -3.11 2.98 -9.66
CA ILE A 5 -2.29 1.80 -9.44
C ILE A 5 -3.21 0.74 -8.84
N THR A 6 -3.36 -0.38 -9.53
CA THR A 6 -4.27 -1.44 -9.08
C THR A 6 -3.48 -2.66 -8.64
N LEU A 7 -3.76 -3.15 -7.43
CA LEU A 7 -3.10 -4.31 -6.86
C LEU A 7 -4.13 -5.35 -6.43
N PRO A 8 -3.82 -6.65 -6.59
CA PRO A 8 -4.73 -7.71 -6.18
C PRO A 8 -4.68 -7.94 -4.67
N ILE A 9 -5.84 -8.25 -4.09
CA ILE A 9 -5.96 -8.54 -2.67
C ILE A 9 -6.79 -9.81 -2.46
N LYS A 10 -6.67 -10.40 -1.27
CA LYS A 10 -7.48 -11.54 -0.87
C LYS A 10 -8.82 -11.11 -0.31
N ALA A 11 -8.83 -10.12 0.58
CA ALA A 11 -10.04 -9.69 1.29
C ALA A 11 -10.12 -8.18 1.42
N ARG A 12 -11.23 -7.59 0.98
CA ARG A 12 -11.46 -6.15 1.00
C ARG A 12 -11.42 -5.57 2.41
N ALA A 13 -12.05 -6.23 3.38
CA ALA A 13 -12.11 -5.73 4.75
C ALA A 13 -10.71 -5.65 5.39
N ARG A 14 -9.88 -6.67 5.15
CA ARG A 14 -8.50 -6.70 5.67
C ARG A 14 -7.65 -5.60 5.06
N ALA A 15 -7.71 -5.44 3.75
CA ALA A 15 -6.96 -4.41 3.04
C ALA A 15 -7.42 -3.00 3.44
N HIS A 16 -8.73 -2.78 3.54
CA HIS A 16 -9.29 -1.50 3.95
C HIS A 16 -8.78 -1.09 5.33
N ARG A 17 -8.87 -1.99 6.30
CA ARG A 17 -8.38 -1.72 7.66
C ARG A 17 -6.88 -1.45 7.68
N PHE A 18 -6.11 -2.25 6.95
CA PHE A 18 -4.66 -2.07 6.92
C PHE A 18 -4.27 -0.67 6.45
N TYR A 19 -4.80 -0.23 5.32
CA TYR A 19 -4.41 1.08 4.76
C TYR A 19 -4.92 2.26 5.56
N LEU A 20 -6.04 2.11 6.26
CA LEU A 20 -6.49 3.13 7.21
C LEU A 20 -5.55 3.20 8.43
N ASP A 21 -5.22 2.05 9.02
CA ASP A 21 -4.49 2.00 10.30
C ASP A 21 -2.98 2.21 10.13
N ALA A 22 -2.38 1.63 9.10
CA ALA A 22 -0.93 1.69 8.90
C ALA A 22 -0.48 3.00 8.27
N LEU A 23 -1.11 3.42 7.20
CA LEU A 23 -0.68 4.56 6.40
C LEU A 23 -1.63 5.77 6.50
N GLY A 24 -2.79 5.61 7.12
CA GLY A 24 -3.75 6.70 7.26
C GLY A 24 -4.25 7.23 5.91
N LEU A 25 -4.35 6.37 4.89
CA LEU A 25 -4.79 6.81 3.58
C LEU A 25 -6.26 7.17 3.56
N GLU A 26 -6.61 8.16 2.75
CA GLU A 26 -7.99 8.62 2.59
C GLU A 26 -8.74 7.75 1.59
N PRO A 27 -9.83 7.06 2.01
CA PRO A 27 -10.65 6.29 1.08
C PRO A 27 -11.34 7.20 0.05
N VAL A 28 -11.55 6.67 -1.15
CA VAL A 28 -12.26 7.35 -2.23
C VAL A 28 -13.66 6.74 -2.36
N GLY A 29 -14.67 7.59 -2.43
CA GLY A 29 -16.05 7.16 -2.68
C GLY A 29 -16.87 6.93 -1.41
N GLU A 30 -18.16 6.72 -1.60
CA GLU A 30 -19.09 6.51 -0.51
C GLU A 30 -19.01 5.06 0.01
N PRO A 31 -19.05 4.86 1.34
CA PRO A 31 -19.09 3.51 1.89
C PRO A 31 -20.34 2.75 1.43
N GLY A 32 -20.13 1.47 1.08
CA GLY A 32 -21.21 0.56 0.80
C GLY A 32 -21.89 0.04 2.07
N LYS A 33 -22.71 -0.99 1.95
CA LYS A 33 -23.46 -1.57 3.09
C LYS A 33 -22.54 -2.14 4.16
N ASP A 34 -21.35 -2.62 3.76
CA ASP A 34 -20.35 -3.15 4.67
C ASP A 34 -19.43 -2.08 5.27
N GLY A 35 -19.68 -0.80 4.97
CA GLY A 35 -18.86 0.32 5.42
C GLY A 35 -17.60 0.54 4.58
N ILE A 36 -17.44 -0.20 3.49
CA ILE A 36 -16.25 -0.15 2.64
C ILE A 36 -16.66 0.35 1.24
N PRO A 37 -15.96 1.34 0.66
CA PRO A 37 -16.25 1.76 -0.72
C PRO A 37 -16.04 0.64 -1.73
N GLU A 38 -16.84 0.64 -2.78
CA GLU A 38 -16.71 -0.30 -3.89
C GLU A 38 -16.62 0.50 -5.20
N PRO A 39 -15.52 0.45 -5.95
CA PRO A 39 -14.29 -0.30 -5.67
C PRO A 39 -13.51 0.29 -4.48
N LEU A 40 -12.66 -0.53 -3.87
CA LEU A 40 -11.82 -0.06 -2.77
C LEU A 40 -10.65 0.74 -3.31
N GLN A 41 -10.64 2.04 -3.04
CA GLN A 41 -9.60 2.95 -3.50
C GLN A 41 -9.17 3.90 -2.39
N PHE A 42 -7.93 4.32 -2.46
CA PHE A 42 -7.35 5.32 -1.56
C PHE A 42 -6.60 6.37 -2.37
N LYS A 43 -6.61 7.61 -1.90
CA LYS A 43 -5.77 8.65 -2.48
C LYS A 43 -4.32 8.44 -2.10
N LEU A 44 -3.43 8.53 -3.08
CA LEU A 44 -1.98 8.54 -2.84
C LEU A 44 -1.39 9.94 -2.99
N GLY A 45 -2.04 10.78 -3.76
CA GLY A 45 -1.62 12.14 -4.03
C GLY A 45 -2.52 12.77 -5.07
N THR A 46 -2.16 13.95 -5.55
CA THR A 46 -2.94 14.64 -6.58
C THR A 46 -2.90 13.84 -7.88
N GLY A 47 -4.07 13.38 -8.31
CA GLY A 47 -4.21 12.64 -9.57
C GLY A 47 -3.70 11.20 -9.53
N VAL A 48 -3.38 10.66 -8.35
CA VAL A 48 -2.92 9.27 -8.20
C VAL A 48 -3.71 8.57 -7.10
N SER A 49 -4.22 7.40 -7.40
CA SER A 49 -4.96 6.57 -6.44
C SER A 49 -4.44 5.13 -6.45
N LEU A 50 -4.62 4.48 -5.31
CA LEU A 50 -4.39 3.04 -5.16
C LEU A 50 -5.75 2.34 -5.18
N MET A 51 -5.94 1.40 -6.09
CA MET A 51 -7.14 0.57 -6.14
C MET A 51 -6.77 -0.86 -5.74
N LEU A 52 -7.58 -1.46 -4.88
CA LEU A 52 -7.33 -2.80 -4.37
C LEU A 52 -8.53 -3.67 -4.74
N ILE A 53 -8.30 -4.66 -5.58
CA ILE A 53 -9.38 -5.53 -6.05
C ILE A 53 -9.09 -7.00 -5.75
N PRO A 54 -10.13 -7.76 -5.37
CA PRO A 54 -9.97 -9.19 -5.15
C PRO A 54 -9.34 -9.88 -6.37
N ARG A 55 -8.52 -10.91 -6.10
CA ARG A 55 -7.73 -11.59 -7.14
C ARG A 55 -8.52 -12.05 -8.35
N THR A 56 -9.74 -12.51 -8.15
CA THR A 56 -10.61 -12.92 -9.27
C THR A 56 -10.90 -11.76 -10.21
N GLY A 57 -11.31 -10.60 -9.66
CA GLY A 57 -11.56 -9.40 -10.45
C GLY A 57 -10.29 -8.85 -11.08
N PHE A 58 -9.17 -8.93 -10.35
CA PHE A 58 -7.86 -8.50 -10.86
C PHE A 58 -7.47 -9.31 -12.11
N GLY A 59 -7.59 -10.65 -12.04
CA GLY A 59 -7.30 -11.52 -13.17
C GLY A 59 -8.20 -11.23 -14.36
N TRP A 60 -9.47 -10.94 -14.11
CA TRP A 60 -10.41 -10.59 -15.16
C TRP A 60 -10.01 -9.28 -15.88
N VAL A 61 -9.58 -8.27 -15.12
CA VAL A 61 -9.12 -6.99 -15.70
C VAL A 61 -7.84 -7.15 -16.52
N LEU A 62 -6.95 -8.04 -16.09
CA LEU A 62 -5.70 -8.30 -16.81
C LEU A 62 -5.93 -8.95 -18.19
N GLY A 63 -7.08 -9.60 -18.41
CA GLY A 63 -7.33 -10.32 -19.65
C GLY A 63 -6.36 -11.49 -19.80
N ASP A 64 -5.61 -11.51 -20.90
CA ASP A 64 -4.64 -12.58 -21.19
C ASP A 64 -3.26 -12.36 -20.56
N GLN A 65 -3.06 -11.21 -19.91
CA GLN A 65 -1.80 -10.92 -19.23
C GLN A 65 -1.73 -11.73 -17.92
N PRO A 66 -0.70 -12.57 -17.73
CA PRO A 66 -0.58 -13.35 -16.51
C PRO A 66 -0.36 -12.46 -15.28
N ALA A 67 -1.04 -12.80 -14.18
CA ALA A 67 -0.81 -12.14 -12.90
C ALA A 67 0.42 -12.71 -12.21
N ALA A 68 1.17 -11.86 -11.51
CA ALA A 68 2.24 -12.32 -10.64
C ALA A 68 1.67 -13.12 -9.48
N LYS A 69 2.40 -14.12 -9.02
CA LYS A 69 2.04 -14.88 -7.81
C LYS A 69 2.14 -13.96 -6.58
N ALA A 70 1.32 -14.24 -5.57
CA ALA A 70 1.37 -13.50 -4.31
C ALA A 70 2.79 -13.55 -3.72
N GLY A 71 3.23 -12.42 -3.17
CA GLY A 71 4.55 -12.30 -2.56
C GLY A 71 5.70 -12.02 -3.50
N LEU A 72 5.44 -11.94 -4.81
CA LEU A 72 6.43 -11.52 -5.80
C LEU A 72 6.20 -10.05 -6.15
N SER A 73 7.27 -9.28 -6.19
CA SER A 73 7.20 -7.85 -6.46
C SER A 73 7.73 -7.51 -7.85
N GLU A 74 6.88 -6.93 -8.69
CA GLU A 74 7.31 -6.29 -9.92
C GLU A 74 7.56 -4.80 -9.65
N CYS A 75 6.83 -4.22 -8.70
CA CYS A 75 6.99 -2.83 -8.31
C CYS A 75 7.01 -2.72 -6.79
N LEU A 76 7.43 -1.57 -6.31
CA LEU A 76 7.26 -1.19 -4.92
C LEU A 76 6.59 0.18 -4.85
N LEU A 77 5.92 0.43 -3.74
CA LEU A 77 5.34 1.73 -3.46
C LEU A 77 6.19 2.40 -2.39
N GLN A 78 6.40 3.70 -2.51
CA GLN A 78 7.26 4.41 -1.57
C GLN A 78 6.53 5.59 -0.94
N CYS A 79 6.66 5.71 0.37
CA CYS A 79 6.24 6.88 1.12
C CYS A 79 7.47 7.66 1.53
N SER A 80 7.47 8.98 1.32
CA SER A 80 8.53 9.86 1.80
C SER A 80 8.01 10.66 2.99
N CYS A 81 8.81 10.69 4.05
CA CYS A 81 8.54 11.42 5.28
C CYS A 81 9.61 12.49 5.48
N ASP A 82 9.35 13.44 6.37
CA ASP A 82 10.32 14.51 6.63
C ASP A 82 11.37 14.10 7.66
N GLU A 83 10.99 13.26 8.63
CA GLU A 83 11.85 12.93 9.78
C GLU A 83 11.89 11.42 10.07
N ASP A 84 12.99 10.99 10.70
CA ASP A 84 13.19 9.60 11.13
C ASP A 84 12.03 9.10 12.01
N GLY A 85 11.54 9.95 12.92
CA GLY A 85 10.44 9.61 13.82
C GLY A 85 9.15 9.27 13.10
N GLU A 86 8.86 9.91 11.98
CA GLU A 86 7.69 9.60 11.17
C GLU A 86 7.81 8.22 10.51
N VAL A 87 9.03 7.89 10.06
CA VAL A 87 9.31 6.56 9.50
C VAL A 87 9.04 5.49 10.57
N ASP A 88 9.57 5.68 11.77
CA ASP A 88 9.38 4.74 12.88
C ASP A 88 7.90 4.58 13.24
N GLU A 89 7.14 5.68 13.29
CA GLU A 89 5.71 5.64 13.60
C GLU A 89 4.92 4.85 12.57
N ILE A 90 5.22 5.02 11.29
CA ILE A 90 4.57 4.25 10.22
C ILE A 90 4.86 2.76 10.39
N PHE A 91 6.12 2.40 10.66
CA PHE A 91 6.51 1.01 10.87
C PHE A 91 5.78 0.38 12.07
N GLU A 92 5.65 1.13 13.16
CA GLU A 92 4.92 0.67 14.34
C GLU A 92 3.46 0.40 14.03
N ARG A 93 2.79 1.33 13.36
CA ARG A 93 1.40 1.16 12.97
C ARG A 93 1.22 0.03 11.97
N ALA A 94 2.13 -0.07 10.98
CA ALA A 94 2.07 -1.11 9.96
C ALA A 94 2.22 -2.51 10.58
N GLU A 95 3.16 -2.68 11.49
CA GLU A 95 3.36 -3.96 12.19
C GLU A 95 2.12 -4.36 12.98
N LYS A 96 1.53 -3.43 13.72
CA LYS A 96 0.28 -3.66 14.47
C LYS A 96 -0.89 -3.99 13.55
N ALA A 97 -0.92 -3.41 12.36
CA ALA A 97 -1.99 -3.61 11.39
C ALA A 97 -1.84 -4.89 10.55
N GLY A 98 -0.74 -5.64 10.71
CA GLY A 98 -0.55 -6.92 10.05
C GLY A 98 0.50 -6.95 8.95
N ALA A 99 1.35 -5.91 8.83
CA ALA A 99 2.47 -5.91 7.91
C ALA A 99 3.54 -6.92 8.31
N THR A 100 4.27 -7.42 7.31
CA THR A 100 5.46 -8.23 7.53
C THR A 100 6.69 -7.37 7.27
N MET A 101 7.58 -7.26 8.26
CA MET A 101 8.80 -6.47 8.12
C MET A 101 9.77 -7.16 7.15
N VAL A 102 10.26 -6.40 6.17
CA VAL A 102 11.28 -6.86 5.23
C VAL A 102 12.64 -6.31 5.65
N LEU A 103 12.76 -4.99 5.78
CA LEU A 103 13.93 -4.32 6.31
C LEU A 103 13.47 -3.32 7.37
N ARG A 104 13.88 -3.53 8.63
CA ARG A 104 13.57 -2.56 9.67
C ARG A 104 14.28 -1.25 9.37
N PRO A 105 13.70 -0.09 9.76
CA PRO A 105 14.29 1.21 9.46
C PRO A 105 15.73 1.30 9.94
N GLU A 106 16.62 1.74 9.06
CA GLU A 106 18.03 2.01 9.40
C GLU A 106 18.59 3.09 8.50
N LYS A 107 19.70 3.68 8.90
CA LYS A 107 20.39 4.70 8.11
C LYS A 107 21.04 4.08 6.89
N LYS A 108 20.71 4.62 5.73
CA LYS A 108 21.33 4.31 4.44
C LYS A 108 22.02 5.59 3.92
N SER A 109 22.78 5.47 2.84
CA SER A 109 23.43 6.64 2.23
C SER A 109 22.43 7.69 1.72
N TRP A 110 21.19 7.27 1.39
CA TRP A 110 20.14 8.16 0.88
C TRP A 110 19.14 8.60 1.94
N GLY A 111 19.17 8.06 3.14
CA GLY A 111 18.30 8.44 4.23
C GLY A 111 17.91 7.27 5.14
N TYR A 112 17.11 7.59 6.15
CA TYR A 112 16.59 6.62 7.10
C TYR A 112 15.43 5.87 6.42
N THR A 113 15.62 4.58 6.15
CA THR A 113 14.76 3.81 5.25
C THR A 113 14.49 2.41 5.77
N GLY A 114 13.26 1.96 5.58
CA GLY A 114 12.87 0.57 5.82
C GLY A 114 11.83 0.12 4.81
N SER A 115 11.46 -1.15 4.86
CA SER A 115 10.44 -1.71 3.99
C SER A 115 9.63 -2.78 4.69
N PHE A 116 8.38 -2.92 4.27
CA PHE A 116 7.48 -3.96 4.75
C PHE A 116 6.54 -4.38 3.62
N THR A 117 5.90 -5.53 3.78
CA THR A 117 4.81 -5.90 2.89
C THR A 117 3.47 -5.74 3.63
N ASP A 118 2.44 -5.38 2.87
CA ASP A 118 1.08 -5.38 3.38
C ASP A 118 0.57 -6.82 3.58
N PRO A 119 -0.65 -7.04 4.12
CA PRO A 119 -1.16 -8.41 4.32
C PRO A 119 -1.26 -9.27 3.07
N ASP A 120 -1.24 -8.65 1.89
CA ASP A 120 -1.30 -9.35 0.60
C ASP A 120 0.06 -9.52 -0.06
N GLY A 121 1.13 -9.05 0.58
CA GLY A 121 2.50 -9.19 0.09
C GLY A 121 3.00 -8.06 -0.78
N HIS A 122 2.27 -6.96 -0.87
CA HIS A 122 2.70 -5.79 -1.65
C HIS A 122 3.76 -4.99 -0.88
N LEU A 123 4.85 -4.67 -1.57
CA LEU A 123 6.03 -4.06 -0.95
C LEU A 123 5.91 -2.54 -0.85
N TRP A 124 6.14 -2.04 0.34
CA TRP A 124 6.21 -0.61 0.65
C TRP A 124 7.59 -0.26 1.20
N VAL A 125 8.15 0.82 0.69
CA VAL A 125 9.36 1.44 1.24
C VAL A 125 8.94 2.74 1.93
N VAL A 126 9.43 2.96 3.14
CA VAL A 126 9.20 4.21 3.86
C VAL A 126 10.56 4.82 4.15
N THR A 127 10.74 6.07 3.78
CA THR A 127 12.04 6.73 3.84
C THR A 127 11.87 8.22 4.13
N ASN A 128 12.92 8.83 4.71
CA ASN A 128 13.00 10.28 4.79
C ASN A 128 13.91 10.89 3.70
N ALA A 129 14.28 10.07 2.72
CA ALA A 129 15.04 10.59 1.57
C ALA A 129 14.24 11.66 0.84
N GLU A 130 14.92 12.69 0.40
CA GLU A 130 14.29 13.74 -0.40
C GLU A 130 13.80 13.16 -1.73
N PRO A 131 12.56 13.46 -2.17
CA PRO A 131 12.11 13.09 -3.50
C PRO A 131 12.91 13.91 -4.53
N TRP A 132 13.33 13.26 -5.58
CA TRP A 132 13.99 13.94 -6.70
C TRP A 132 12.99 14.32 -7.78
#